data_1e2ae515b4cae34c7e47d391f5ab7408
#
_entry.id   1e2ae515b4cae34c7e47d391f5ab7408
#
_cell.length_a   1.000
_cell.length_b   1.000
_cell.length_c   1.000
_cell.angle_alpha   90.00
_cell.angle_beta   90.00
_cell.angle_gamma   90.00
#
_symmetry.space_group_name_H-M   'P 1'
#
loop_
_entity.id
_entity.type
_entity.pdbx_description
1 polymer ?
#
loop_
_entity_poly.entity_id
_entity_poly.type
_entity_poly.pdbx_seq_one_letter_code
_entity_poly.pdbx_strand_id
1 'polypeptide(L)'
;VFAVYPFTPQQAISHAIIQASYIPVFCGVGGGTTKGIRTLQLAQDVEGQGAMGVVLNSPISDLNLLAVSRVVDIPVIITVTKADTDIQARLDAGASILNVACSTETPQVVRRIREQFPDIPIIASGGKTGESIAETIAAGANAITYTPPTSAELFSESMRKYRGRFA
;
A
#
# COMPACT_ATOMS: atom_id res chain seq x y z
N VAL A 1 1.67 -6.00 6.77
CA VAL A 1 0.72 -4.92 7.10
C VAL A 1 1.02 -3.70 6.25
N PHE A 2 -0.03 -3.05 5.72
CA PHE A 2 0.06 -1.73 5.08
C PHE A 2 -0.44 -0.67 6.06
N ALA A 3 0.46 0.01 6.73
CA ALA A 3 0.15 1.06 7.71
C ALA A 3 -0.02 2.41 6.99
N VAL A 4 -1.13 2.55 6.26
CA VAL A 4 -1.49 3.76 5.51
C VAL A 4 -2.82 4.28 6.03
N TYR A 5 -2.89 5.55 6.41
CA TYR A 5 -4.09 6.18 6.97
C TYR A 5 -4.29 7.60 6.38
N PRO A 6 -5.51 8.16 6.40
CA PRO A 6 -5.87 9.34 5.61
C PRO A 6 -5.48 10.69 6.25
N PHE A 7 -4.48 10.72 7.10
CA PHE A 7 -3.96 11.94 7.73
C PHE A 7 -2.44 11.92 7.76
N THR A 8 -1.83 13.02 8.19
CA THR A 8 -0.36 13.14 8.29
C THR A 8 0.21 11.99 9.10
N PRO A 9 1.19 11.25 8.58
CA PRO A 9 1.82 10.14 9.28
C PRO A 9 2.37 10.60 10.65
N GLN A 10 2.17 9.76 11.65
CA GLN A 10 2.61 9.99 13.02
C GLN A 10 3.61 8.90 13.42
N GLN A 11 4.79 9.31 13.87
CA GLN A 11 5.85 8.39 14.30
C GLN A 11 5.36 7.40 15.37
N ALA A 12 4.62 7.88 16.36
CA ALA A 12 4.09 7.04 17.43
C ALA A 12 3.14 5.94 16.93
N ILE A 13 2.30 6.24 15.93
CA ILE A 13 1.37 5.25 15.34
C ILE A 13 2.15 4.22 14.53
N SER A 14 3.06 4.67 13.66
CA SER A 14 3.91 3.78 12.85
C SER A 14 4.74 2.86 13.75
N HIS A 15 5.37 3.42 14.79
CA HIS A 15 6.12 2.65 15.78
C HIS A 15 5.27 1.60 16.49
N ALA A 16 4.08 1.97 16.96
CA ALA A 16 3.17 1.04 17.62
C ALA A 16 2.76 -0.12 16.71
N ILE A 17 2.50 0.15 15.43
CA ILE A 17 2.13 -0.89 14.45
C ILE A 17 3.32 -1.82 14.19
N ILE A 18 4.52 -1.27 14.01
CA ILE A 18 5.75 -2.06 13.79
C ILE A 18 6.00 -2.98 14.99
N GLN A 19 5.93 -2.44 16.21
CA GLN A 19 6.18 -3.21 17.44
C GLN A 19 5.11 -4.28 17.72
N ALA A 20 3.87 -4.02 17.35
CA ALA A 20 2.77 -4.97 17.54
C ALA A 20 2.69 -6.06 16.46
N SER A 21 3.37 -5.87 15.33
CA SER A 21 3.28 -6.77 14.18
C SER A 21 4.39 -7.83 14.21
N TYR A 22 4.02 -9.08 14.01
CA TYR A 22 4.94 -10.19 13.80
C TYR A 22 5.11 -10.54 12.30
N ILE A 23 4.56 -9.74 11.42
CA ILE A 23 4.69 -9.85 9.96
C ILE A 23 5.20 -8.51 9.39
N PRO A 24 5.77 -8.50 8.18
CA PRO A 24 6.32 -7.28 7.57
C PRO A 24 5.34 -6.11 7.57
N VAL A 25 5.83 -4.91 7.93
CA VAL A 25 5.06 -3.67 7.92
C VAL A 25 5.62 -2.71 6.87
N PHE A 26 4.75 -2.22 6.01
CA PHE A 26 5.03 -1.14 5.06
C PHE A 26 4.33 0.13 5.56
N CYS A 27 5.09 1.20 5.77
CA CYS A 27 4.60 2.42 6.41
C CYS A 27 4.37 3.54 5.41
N GLY A 28 3.17 4.14 5.45
CA GLY A 28 2.86 5.37 4.73
C GLY A 28 3.63 6.55 5.32
N VAL A 29 4.40 7.27 4.48
CA VAL A 29 5.24 8.39 4.91
C VAL A 29 4.86 9.73 4.29
N GLY A 30 3.83 9.76 3.46
CA GLY A 30 3.30 10.97 2.85
C GLY A 30 3.10 10.90 1.35
N GLY A 31 3.26 12.02 0.67
CA GLY A 31 3.02 12.17 -0.77
C GLY A 31 1.67 12.81 -1.11
N GLY A 32 0.79 12.99 -0.12
CA GLY A 32 -0.44 13.77 -0.24
C GLY A 32 -0.29 15.17 0.36
N THR A 33 -0.87 15.40 1.53
CA THR A 33 -0.72 16.66 2.29
C THR A 33 0.66 16.79 2.92
N THR A 34 1.30 15.69 3.30
CA THR A 34 2.68 15.67 3.81
C THR A 34 3.66 15.61 2.65
N LYS A 35 4.54 16.61 2.55
CA LYS A 35 5.45 16.82 1.40
C LYS A 35 6.84 17.25 1.85
N GLY A 36 7.77 17.22 0.89
CA GLY A 36 9.12 17.76 1.05
C GLY A 36 9.92 17.06 2.15
N ILE A 37 10.69 17.85 2.90
CA ILE A 37 11.61 17.33 3.93
C ILE A 37 10.93 16.48 4.99
N ARG A 38 9.67 16.77 5.34
CA ARG A 38 8.92 15.96 6.31
C ARG A 38 8.71 14.53 5.83
N THR A 39 8.44 14.32 4.54
CA THR A 39 8.31 12.98 3.96
C THR A 39 9.62 12.20 4.07
N LEU A 40 10.75 12.86 3.81
CA LEU A 40 12.07 12.25 3.94
C LEU A 40 12.37 11.85 5.38
N GLN A 41 12.13 12.77 6.33
CA GLN A 41 12.33 12.51 7.75
C GLN A 41 11.47 11.34 8.26
N LEU A 42 10.20 11.27 7.85
CA LEU A 42 9.31 10.16 8.20
C LEU A 42 9.78 8.84 7.57
N ALA A 43 10.30 8.86 6.34
CA ALA A 43 10.82 7.67 5.67
C ALA A 43 12.03 7.09 6.42
N GLN A 44 13.00 7.92 6.78
CA GLN A 44 14.17 7.51 7.56
C GLN A 44 13.79 7.04 8.96
N ASP A 45 12.81 7.70 9.60
CA ASP A 45 12.34 7.32 10.93
C ASP A 45 11.71 5.92 10.94
N VAL A 46 10.79 5.61 10.02
CA VAL A 46 10.16 4.28 9.96
C VAL A 46 11.14 3.19 9.54
N GLU A 47 12.12 3.50 8.69
CA GLU A 47 13.22 2.59 8.36
C GLU A 47 14.02 2.25 9.61
N GLY A 48 14.45 3.26 10.39
CA GLY A 48 15.17 3.05 11.64
C GLY A 48 14.38 2.28 12.69
N GLN A 49 13.05 2.27 12.60
CA GLN A 49 12.15 1.50 13.45
C GLN A 49 11.92 0.06 12.97
N GLY A 50 12.40 -0.31 11.79
CA GLY A 50 12.30 -1.66 11.23
C GLY A 50 11.14 -1.87 10.26
N ALA A 51 10.62 -0.83 9.62
CA ALA A 51 9.70 -0.99 8.51
C ALA A 51 10.37 -1.74 7.35
N MET A 52 9.61 -2.56 6.64
CA MET A 52 10.08 -3.33 5.48
C MET A 52 10.00 -2.55 4.16
N GLY A 53 9.40 -1.38 4.16
CA GLY A 53 9.34 -0.46 3.04
C GLY A 53 8.49 0.77 3.37
N VAL A 54 8.67 1.81 2.58
CA VAL A 54 7.92 3.07 2.69
C VAL A 54 6.89 3.19 1.58
N VAL A 55 5.70 3.67 1.91
CA VAL A 55 4.59 3.85 0.97
C VAL A 55 4.34 5.33 0.75
N LEU A 56 4.31 5.73 -0.51
CA LEU A 56 4.06 7.09 -0.94
C LEU A 56 2.74 7.18 -1.72
N ASN A 57 1.99 8.24 -1.46
CA ASN A 57 0.73 8.50 -2.15
C ASN A 57 0.94 9.04 -3.57
N SER A 58 -0.02 8.74 -4.45
CA SER A 58 -0.04 9.11 -5.87
C SER A 58 0.31 10.59 -6.18
N PRO A 59 -0.14 11.60 -5.41
CA PRO A 59 0.14 13.01 -5.73
C PRO A 59 1.58 13.45 -5.53
N ILE A 60 2.47 12.60 -5.00
CA ILE A 60 3.88 12.97 -4.83
C ILE A 60 4.52 13.27 -6.19
N SER A 61 5.36 14.31 -6.27
CA SER A 61 6.17 14.58 -7.46
C SER A 61 7.32 13.59 -7.59
N ASP A 62 7.77 13.33 -8.82
CA ASP A 62 8.91 12.45 -9.08
C ASP A 62 10.19 12.95 -8.40
N LEU A 63 10.37 14.26 -8.29
CA LEU A 63 11.49 14.85 -7.56
C LEU A 63 11.47 14.46 -6.07
N ASN A 64 10.32 14.53 -5.42
CA ASN A 64 10.20 14.11 -4.02
C ASN A 64 10.30 12.58 -3.85
N LEU A 65 9.77 11.81 -4.80
CA LEU A 65 9.93 10.36 -4.84
C LEU A 65 11.41 9.98 -4.94
N LEU A 66 12.15 10.61 -5.86
CA LEU A 66 13.59 10.44 -6.01
C LEU A 66 14.35 10.82 -4.74
N ALA A 67 13.97 11.93 -4.10
CA ALA A 67 14.61 12.34 -2.84
C ALA A 67 14.39 11.30 -1.72
N VAL A 68 13.20 10.70 -1.62
CA VAL A 68 12.94 9.61 -0.66
C VAL A 68 13.77 8.39 -1.01
N SER A 69 13.81 7.95 -2.27
CA SER A 69 14.56 6.77 -2.69
C SER A 69 16.08 6.87 -2.49
N ARG A 70 16.60 8.10 -2.29
CA ARG A 70 18.01 8.36 -2.03
C ARG A 70 18.40 8.39 -0.55
N VAL A 71 17.42 8.44 0.35
CA VAL A 71 17.68 8.57 1.79
C VAL A 71 17.25 7.34 2.59
N VAL A 72 16.68 6.33 1.95
CA VAL A 72 16.32 5.03 2.56
C VAL A 72 16.93 3.88 1.76
N ASP A 73 17.27 2.80 2.45
CA ASP A 73 17.76 1.56 1.84
C ASP A 73 16.64 0.53 1.63
N ILE A 74 15.49 0.72 2.28
CA ILE A 74 14.31 -0.14 2.14
C ILE A 74 13.48 0.20 0.88
N PRO A 75 12.72 -0.76 0.34
CA PRO A 75 11.90 -0.54 -0.86
C PRO A 75 10.95 0.65 -0.75
N VAL A 76 10.91 1.44 -1.83
CA VAL A 76 9.97 2.55 -1.98
C VAL A 76 8.78 2.12 -2.82
N ILE A 77 7.60 2.15 -2.23
CA ILE A 77 6.33 1.77 -2.85
C ILE A 77 5.58 3.04 -3.25
N ILE A 78 5.26 3.19 -4.53
CA ILE A 78 4.44 4.30 -5.03
C ILE A 78 3.01 3.85 -5.30
N THR A 79 2.04 4.61 -4.81
CA THR A 79 0.63 4.34 -5.09
C THR A 79 0.22 4.88 -6.45
N VAL A 80 -0.40 4.04 -7.26
CA VAL A 80 -0.98 4.35 -8.58
C VAL A 80 -2.50 4.35 -8.43
N THR A 81 -3.11 5.51 -8.63
CA THR A 81 -4.58 5.70 -8.47
C THR A 81 -5.30 6.00 -9.78
N LYS A 82 -4.56 6.17 -10.88
CA LYS A 82 -5.10 6.51 -12.19
C LYS A 82 -4.48 5.65 -13.27
N ALA A 83 -5.30 5.30 -14.24
CA ALA A 83 -4.88 4.49 -15.37
C ALA A 83 -3.85 5.18 -16.27
N ASP A 84 -3.84 6.50 -16.34
CA ASP A 84 -2.92 7.32 -17.15
C ASP A 84 -1.62 7.71 -16.44
N THR A 85 -1.33 7.12 -15.28
CA THR A 85 -0.07 7.37 -14.56
C THR A 85 1.13 6.94 -15.41
N ASP A 86 2.12 7.82 -15.54
CA ASP A 86 3.41 7.49 -16.17
C ASP A 86 4.23 6.59 -15.24
N ILE A 87 4.13 5.29 -15.47
CA ILE A 87 4.82 4.28 -14.65
C ILE A 87 6.34 4.37 -14.84
N GLN A 88 6.82 4.61 -16.08
CA GLN A 88 8.25 4.70 -16.33
C GLN A 88 8.88 5.85 -15.53
N ALA A 89 8.26 7.03 -15.53
CA ALA A 89 8.75 8.16 -14.74
C ALA A 89 8.81 7.85 -13.23
N ARG A 90 7.83 7.09 -12.69
CA ARG A 90 7.85 6.63 -11.30
C ARG A 90 8.98 5.67 -10.98
N LEU A 91 9.28 4.74 -11.91
CA LEU A 91 10.40 3.80 -11.77
C LEU A 91 11.74 4.53 -11.86
N ASP A 92 11.90 5.46 -12.82
CA ASP A 92 13.10 6.27 -12.96
C ASP A 92 13.35 7.16 -11.74
N ALA A 93 12.27 7.58 -11.05
CA ALA A 93 12.34 8.30 -9.78
C ALA A 93 12.62 7.39 -8.57
N GLY A 94 12.86 6.09 -8.76
CA GLY A 94 13.32 5.17 -7.73
C GLY A 94 12.22 4.39 -7.01
N ALA A 95 11.00 4.32 -7.56
CA ALA A 95 10.00 3.38 -7.07
C ALA A 95 10.45 1.93 -7.34
N SER A 96 10.41 1.08 -6.32
CA SER A 96 10.79 -0.32 -6.39
C SER A 96 9.58 -1.26 -6.49
N ILE A 97 8.44 -0.82 -6.02
CA ILE A 97 7.18 -1.58 -5.97
C ILE A 97 6.04 -0.63 -6.33
N LEU A 98 5.07 -1.12 -7.08
CA LEU A 98 3.85 -0.38 -7.38
C LEU A 98 2.71 -0.86 -6.47
N ASN A 99 1.97 0.07 -5.87
CA ASN A 99 0.71 -0.21 -5.17
C ASN A 99 -0.45 0.30 -6.03
N VAL A 100 -1.09 -0.58 -6.77
CA VAL A 100 -2.17 -0.20 -7.71
C VAL A 100 -3.51 -0.19 -6.99
N ALA A 101 -4.12 0.99 -6.90
CA ALA A 101 -5.37 1.26 -6.20
C ALA A 101 -6.31 2.11 -7.05
N CYS A 102 -6.72 1.60 -8.21
CA CYS A 102 -7.55 2.26 -9.21
C CYS A 102 -9.04 1.89 -9.11
N SER A 103 -9.51 1.55 -7.92
CA SER A 103 -10.91 1.14 -7.70
C SER A 103 -11.31 -0.04 -8.60
N THR A 104 -12.41 0.08 -9.35
CA THR A 104 -12.91 -0.96 -10.27
C THR A 104 -11.99 -1.22 -11.47
N GLU A 105 -11.11 -0.27 -11.81
CA GLU A 105 -10.16 -0.41 -12.92
C GLU A 105 -8.85 -1.11 -12.52
N THR A 106 -8.68 -1.44 -11.23
CA THR A 106 -7.43 -2.03 -10.72
C THR A 106 -6.96 -3.24 -11.53
N PRO A 107 -7.79 -4.26 -11.87
CA PRO A 107 -7.31 -5.41 -12.64
C PRO A 107 -6.82 -5.04 -14.03
N GLN A 108 -7.49 -4.11 -14.71
CA GLN A 108 -7.13 -3.66 -16.05
C GLN A 108 -5.80 -2.89 -16.03
N VAL A 109 -5.63 -2.01 -15.04
CA VAL A 109 -4.39 -1.24 -14.85
C VAL A 109 -3.23 -2.18 -14.52
N VAL A 110 -3.42 -3.16 -13.65
CA VAL A 110 -2.41 -4.18 -13.32
C VAL A 110 -1.99 -4.95 -14.57
N ARG A 111 -2.93 -5.41 -15.39
CA ARG A 111 -2.63 -6.14 -16.64
C ARG A 111 -1.78 -5.29 -17.58
N ARG A 112 -2.18 -4.05 -17.82
CA ARG A 112 -1.43 -3.12 -18.68
C ARG A 112 -0.02 -2.84 -18.15
N ILE A 113 0.14 -2.65 -16.85
CA ILE A 113 1.46 -2.46 -16.23
C ILE A 113 2.30 -3.72 -16.42
N ARG A 114 1.74 -4.90 -16.20
CA ARG A 114 2.44 -6.18 -16.34
C ARG A 114 2.91 -6.44 -17.77
N GLU A 115 2.13 -6.04 -18.78
CA GLU A 115 2.51 -6.14 -20.20
C GLU A 115 3.71 -5.27 -20.55
N GLN A 116 3.82 -4.09 -19.94
CA GLN A 116 4.92 -3.14 -20.19
C GLN A 116 6.13 -3.37 -19.27
N PHE A 117 5.90 -3.83 -18.07
CA PHE A 117 6.90 -4.02 -17.01
C PHE A 117 6.75 -5.41 -16.37
N PRO A 118 7.21 -6.48 -17.05
CA PRO A 118 6.95 -7.87 -16.62
C PRO A 118 7.46 -8.21 -15.23
N ASP A 119 8.57 -7.61 -14.82
CA ASP A 119 9.30 -7.99 -13.60
C ASP A 119 9.03 -7.09 -12.39
N ILE A 120 8.32 -5.95 -12.57
CA ILE A 120 8.08 -5.04 -11.47
C ILE A 120 7.13 -5.66 -10.42
N PRO A 121 7.47 -5.65 -9.13
CA PRO A 121 6.55 -6.10 -8.10
C PRO A 121 5.31 -5.21 -8.01
N ILE A 122 4.12 -5.83 -8.05
CA ILE A 122 2.84 -5.15 -7.95
C ILE A 122 2.07 -5.65 -6.74
N ILE A 123 1.79 -4.74 -5.82
CA ILE A 123 0.77 -4.89 -4.78
C ILE A 123 -0.49 -4.21 -5.31
N ALA A 124 -1.66 -4.81 -5.15
CA ALA A 124 -2.88 -4.21 -5.66
C ALA A 124 -4.02 -4.27 -4.66
N SER A 125 -4.92 -3.30 -4.72
CA SER A 125 -6.17 -3.34 -3.96
C SER A 125 -7.11 -4.37 -4.60
N GLY A 126 -7.44 -5.43 -3.87
CA GLY A 126 -8.22 -6.57 -4.38
C GLY A 126 -9.72 -6.33 -4.49
N GLY A 127 -10.22 -5.15 -4.08
CA GLY A 127 -11.66 -4.90 -4.00
C GLY A 127 -12.31 -5.57 -2.78
N LYS A 128 -13.65 -5.70 -2.83
CA LYS A 128 -14.45 -6.17 -1.68
C LYS A 128 -14.95 -7.62 -1.82
N THR A 129 -14.82 -8.21 -2.99
CA THR A 129 -15.35 -9.56 -3.29
C THR A 129 -14.25 -10.52 -3.65
N GLY A 130 -14.46 -11.82 -3.40
CA GLY A 130 -13.54 -12.86 -3.82
C GLY A 130 -13.29 -12.87 -5.34
N GLU A 131 -14.30 -12.51 -6.13
CA GLU A 131 -14.20 -12.42 -7.59
C GLU A 131 -13.25 -11.30 -8.02
N SER A 132 -13.41 -10.08 -7.44
CA SER A 132 -12.52 -8.96 -7.75
C SER A 132 -11.08 -9.21 -7.31
N ILE A 133 -10.87 -9.92 -6.20
CA ILE A 133 -9.54 -10.36 -5.75
C ILE A 133 -8.94 -11.34 -6.76
N ALA A 134 -9.70 -12.38 -7.16
CA ALA A 134 -9.25 -13.38 -8.12
C ALA A 134 -8.91 -12.76 -9.48
N GLU A 135 -9.72 -11.82 -9.96
CA GLU A 135 -9.47 -11.10 -11.21
C GLU A 135 -8.17 -10.28 -11.13
N THR A 136 -7.94 -9.60 -10.01
CA THR A 136 -6.73 -8.80 -9.79
C THR A 136 -5.47 -9.66 -9.73
N ILE A 137 -5.54 -10.84 -9.11
CA ILE A 137 -4.44 -11.82 -9.10
C ILE A 137 -4.20 -12.34 -10.53
N ALA A 138 -5.26 -12.71 -11.25
CA ALA A 138 -5.16 -13.19 -12.63
C ALA A 138 -4.60 -12.14 -13.60
N ALA A 139 -4.78 -10.86 -13.28
CA ALA A 139 -4.19 -9.74 -14.01
C ALA A 139 -2.67 -9.61 -13.81
N GLY A 140 -2.07 -10.31 -12.85
CA GLY A 140 -0.63 -10.35 -12.59
C GLY A 140 -0.16 -9.59 -11.35
N ALA A 141 -1.05 -9.28 -10.39
CA ALA A 141 -0.63 -8.76 -9.09
C ALA A 141 0.13 -9.82 -8.29
N ASN A 142 1.24 -9.44 -7.66
CA ASN A 142 2.05 -10.32 -6.81
C ASN A 142 1.47 -10.44 -5.40
N ALA A 143 0.79 -9.40 -4.93
CA ALA A 143 0.15 -9.37 -3.62
C ALA A 143 -1.11 -8.52 -3.66
N ILE A 144 -2.02 -8.81 -2.74
CA ILE A 144 -3.30 -8.10 -2.61
C ILE A 144 -3.37 -7.44 -1.23
N THR A 145 -3.83 -6.19 -1.22
CA THR A 145 -4.28 -5.53 0.00
C THR A 145 -5.79 -5.48 0.06
N TYR A 146 -6.33 -5.68 1.23
CA TYR A 146 -7.75 -5.50 1.52
C TYR A 146 -7.93 -4.94 2.93
N THR A 147 -9.03 -4.25 3.16
CA THR A 147 -9.37 -3.79 4.50
C THR A 147 -9.97 -4.97 5.27
N PRO A 148 -9.38 -5.39 6.39
CA PRO A 148 -9.96 -6.48 7.18
C PRO A 148 -11.32 -6.06 7.75
N PRO A 149 -12.20 -7.03 8.06
CA PRO A 149 -13.46 -6.73 8.74
C PRO A 149 -13.18 -6.10 10.11
N THR A 150 -14.03 -5.18 10.50
CA THR A 150 -13.96 -4.53 11.79
C THR A 150 -14.24 -5.52 12.94
N SER A 151 -13.78 -5.22 14.15
CA SER A 151 -14.10 -6.03 15.33
C SER A 151 -15.61 -6.16 15.55
N ALA A 152 -16.40 -5.12 15.24
CA ALA A 152 -17.85 -5.14 15.33
C ALA A 152 -18.48 -6.12 14.33
N GLU A 153 -18.00 -6.16 13.08
CA GLU A 153 -18.46 -7.11 12.06
C GLU A 153 -18.12 -8.55 12.43
N LEU A 154 -16.88 -8.81 12.88
CA LEU A 154 -16.45 -10.13 13.34
C LEU A 154 -17.27 -10.60 14.57
N PHE A 155 -17.51 -9.73 15.53
CA PHE A 155 -18.32 -10.02 16.71
C PHE A 155 -19.77 -10.32 16.31
N SER A 156 -20.36 -9.51 15.45
CA SER A 156 -21.71 -9.70 14.93
C SER A 156 -21.89 -11.03 14.21
N GLU A 157 -20.93 -11.42 13.39
CA GLU A 157 -20.92 -12.71 12.69
C GLU A 157 -20.79 -13.88 13.67
N SER A 158 -19.89 -13.78 14.64
CA SER A 158 -19.69 -14.79 15.68
C SER A 158 -20.95 -14.99 16.52
N MET A 159 -21.61 -13.89 16.92
CA MET A 159 -22.86 -13.92 17.68
C MET A 159 -24.01 -14.52 16.88
N ARG A 160 -24.08 -14.27 15.59
CA ARG A 160 -25.09 -14.88 14.71
C ARG A 160 -24.91 -16.40 14.63
N LYS A 161 -23.68 -16.86 14.44
CA LYS A 161 -23.34 -18.30 14.44
C LYS A 161 -23.66 -18.97 15.77
N TYR A 162 -23.36 -18.28 16.88
CA TYR A 162 -23.69 -18.79 18.23
C TYR A 162 -25.19 -18.92 18.45
N ARG A 163 -25.97 -17.88 18.15
CA ARG A 163 -27.45 -17.91 18.32
C ARG A 163 -28.10 -18.94 17.40
N GLY A 164 -27.62 -19.14 16.17
CA GLY A 164 -28.14 -20.15 15.26
C GLY A 164 -27.86 -21.60 15.65
N ARG A 165 -27.00 -21.86 16.66
CA ARG A 165 -26.76 -23.19 17.23
C ARG A 165 -27.73 -23.58 18.33
N PHE A 166 -28.45 -22.61 18.87
CA PHE A 166 -29.38 -22.78 19.98
C PHE A 166 -30.84 -22.43 19.63
N ALA A 167 -31.10 -22.11 18.37
CA ALA A 167 -32.43 -21.99 17.78
C ALA A 167 -32.78 -23.25 17.00
#